data_4371037f6225fb96bbaaac5ffa3a15fb
#
_entry.id   4371037f6225fb96bbaaac5ffa3a15fb
#
_cell.length_a   1.000
_cell.length_b   1.000
_cell.length_c   1.000
_cell.angle_alpha   90.00
_cell.angle_beta   90.00
_cell.angle_gamma   90.00
#
_symmetry.space_group_name_H-M   'P 1'
#
loop_
_entity.id
_entity.type
_entity.pdbx_description
1 polymer ?
#
loop_
_entity_poly.entity_id
_entity_poly.type
_entity_poly.pdbx_seq_one_letter_code
_entity_poly.pdbx_strand_id
1 'polypeptide(L)'
;MPTDFSRRLFLGGSGAVLAQSLFAKPQAGPVAGGRGGGSATPVSLVKGDDRRKNAHDALAAIDDQIRPVLRHKKYVVIKPNNVSTVNPLAATNAEAIHGILDYLEPRFKGPVIIAESSAGETMEGFENFHYDRVAAERRAQKVSLMDLNREARFVTMPLVDFDIHPQPVRLAARLNDPDAFVICSAMLKTHNTVVATLSVKNMVLGAPLHSAPKETPRWNDKRRYHVGLRQTHYNMFLTAQKLRPFWGAALIDGFEGMEGNGPSSGTPVPSRVAIASTDFIAADRVGVEAMGIDAKWIGYLNFCGQFGLGQFDLDKIEVRGEKVAAVRRKYQLHKDIERELQWMGPMTDLPPKLG
;
A
#
# COMPACT_ATOMS: atom_id res chain seq x y z
N MET A 1 -33.66 56.65 -20.31
CA MET A 1 -32.68 57.16 -21.27
C MET A 1 -31.47 56.27 -21.17
N PRO A 2 -31.06 55.59 -22.24
CA PRO A 2 -29.95 54.68 -22.25
C PRO A 2 -28.66 55.42 -22.62
N THR A 3 -27.53 55.09 -22.03
CA THR A 3 -26.22 55.50 -22.47
C THR A 3 -25.40 54.28 -22.89
N ASP A 4 -25.21 54.27 -24.13
CA ASP A 4 -24.33 53.43 -24.97
C ASP A 4 -22.86 53.49 -24.50
N PHE A 5 -22.17 52.32 -24.40
CA PHE A 5 -20.73 52.25 -24.30
C PHE A 5 -20.13 51.49 -25.47
N SER A 6 -19.60 52.31 -26.36
CA SER A 6 -18.97 51.92 -27.62
C SER A 6 -17.72 51.07 -27.41
N ARG A 7 -17.61 50.04 -28.28
CA ARG A 7 -16.39 49.28 -28.61
C ARG A 7 -15.27 50.18 -29.07
N ARG A 8 -14.07 50.04 -28.48
CA ARG A 8 -12.84 50.43 -29.13
C ARG A 8 -11.94 49.16 -29.29
N LEU A 9 -11.73 48.83 -30.54
CA LEU A 9 -10.67 47.97 -31.02
C LEU A 9 -9.33 48.60 -30.69
N PHE A 10 -8.37 47.79 -30.15
CA PHE A 10 -6.97 48.06 -30.28
C PHE A 10 -6.33 46.91 -31.00
N LEU A 11 -5.97 47.14 -32.26
CA LEU A 11 -5.04 46.33 -33.04
C LEU A 11 -3.61 46.92 -32.83
N GLY A 12 -2.67 46.04 -32.63
CA GLY A 12 -1.25 46.38 -32.87
C GLY A 12 -0.28 45.81 -31.84
N GLY A 13 0.49 44.83 -32.25
CA GLY A 13 1.71 44.47 -31.55
C GLY A 13 2.02 42.97 -31.61
N SER A 14 2.73 42.59 -32.67
CA SER A 14 3.31 41.27 -32.86
C SER A 14 4.29 40.90 -31.72
N GLY A 15 3.99 39.90 -30.97
CA GLY A 15 4.91 39.26 -30.04
C GLY A 15 4.54 37.80 -29.93
N ALA A 16 5.10 36.98 -30.84
CA ALA A 16 5.00 35.53 -30.73
C ALA A 16 5.83 35.06 -29.53
N VAL A 17 5.23 34.98 -28.36
CA VAL A 17 5.76 34.20 -27.25
C VAL A 17 5.25 32.79 -27.41
N LEU A 18 6.15 31.92 -27.83
CA LEU A 18 6.00 30.47 -27.80
C LEU A 18 5.65 30.04 -26.37
N ALA A 19 4.37 29.84 -26.10
CA ALA A 19 3.91 29.05 -24.98
C ALA A 19 4.26 27.58 -25.27
N GLN A 20 5.49 27.18 -24.98
CA GLN A 20 5.82 25.75 -24.92
C GLN A 20 4.99 25.14 -23.79
N SER A 21 4.13 24.23 -24.21
CA SER A 21 3.24 23.44 -23.35
C SER A 21 4.01 22.78 -22.21
N LEU A 22 3.74 23.20 -20.99
CA LEU A 22 4.11 22.53 -19.75
C LEU A 22 3.29 21.26 -19.48
N PHE A 23 2.89 20.56 -20.53
CA PHE A 23 2.42 19.18 -20.44
C PHE A 23 3.58 18.26 -20.86
N ALA A 24 4.54 18.09 -19.98
CA ALA A 24 5.43 16.94 -20.06
C ALA A 24 4.55 15.70 -20.00
N LYS A 25 4.44 14.96 -21.12
CA LYS A 25 3.87 13.62 -21.12
C LYS A 25 4.60 12.83 -20.02
N PRO A 26 3.90 12.16 -19.09
CA PRO A 26 4.57 11.27 -18.17
C PRO A 26 5.27 10.22 -19.03
N GLN A 27 6.61 10.20 -18.99
CA GLN A 27 7.35 9.05 -19.46
C GLN A 27 6.95 7.89 -18.56
N ALA A 28 6.09 7.02 -19.08
CA ALA A 28 5.84 5.73 -18.49
C ALA A 28 7.17 4.98 -18.51
N GLY A 29 7.82 4.92 -17.36
CA GLY A 29 8.88 3.94 -17.12
C GLY A 29 8.33 2.54 -17.41
N PRO A 30 9.16 1.55 -17.72
CA PRO A 30 8.69 0.22 -18.08
C PRO A 30 7.82 -0.31 -16.95
N VAL A 31 6.52 -0.35 -17.19
CA VAL A 31 5.55 -0.99 -16.33
C VAL A 31 5.84 -2.47 -16.41
N ALA A 32 6.45 -3.04 -15.37
CA ALA A 32 6.44 -4.49 -15.17
C ALA A 32 4.99 -4.88 -14.82
N GLY A 33 4.19 -5.07 -15.85
CA GLY A 33 2.78 -5.40 -15.74
C GLY A 33 2.26 -5.75 -17.12
N GLY A 34 2.24 -7.05 -17.43
CA GLY A 34 1.67 -7.79 -18.52
C GLY A 34 0.87 -7.03 -19.59
N ARG A 35 1.53 -6.70 -20.68
CA ARG A 35 0.88 -6.70 -21.99
C ARG A 35 1.27 -8.00 -22.66
N GLY A 36 0.31 -8.81 -22.93
CA GLY A 36 0.44 -9.94 -23.86
C GLY A 36 0.04 -11.27 -23.25
N GLY A 37 -0.87 -11.93 -23.90
CA GLY A 37 -1.17 -13.35 -23.95
C GLY A 37 -0.95 -14.18 -22.67
N GLY A 38 -1.99 -14.43 -21.91
CA GLY A 38 -2.24 -15.76 -21.38
C GLY A 38 -1.46 -16.31 -20.21
N SER A 39 -0.46 -15.65 -19.63
CA SER A 39 0.18 -16.19 -18.43
C SER A 39 -0.50 -15.66 -17.17
N ALA A 40 -0.86 -16.57 -16.26
CA ALA A 40 -1.44 -16.21 -14.98
C ALA A 40 -0.46 -15.38 -14.14
N THR A 41 -0.98 -14.43 -13.34
CA THR A 41 -0.18 -13.58 -12.46
C THR A 41 0.33 -14.39 -11.27
N PRO A 42 1.65 -14.50 -11.03
CA PRO A 42 2.16 -15.32 -9.93
C PRO A 42 1.98 -14.67 -8.57
N VAL A 43 1.47 -15.44 -7.63
CA VAL A 43 1.39 -15.13 -6.21
C VAL A 43 1.92 -16.31 -5.42
N SER A 44 2.89 -16.10 -4.56
CA SER A 44 3.33 -17.16 -3.65
C SER A 44 2.44 -17.21 -2.41
N LEU A 45 2.16 -18.41 -1.92
CA LEU A 45 1.45 -18.67 -0.68
C LEU A 45 2.19 -19.75 0.08
N VAL A 46 2.85 -19.38 1.16
CA VAL A 46 3.68 -20.27 1.99
C VAL A 46 3.00 -20.46 3.34
N LYS A 47 3.07 -21.67 3.89
CA LYS A 47 2.63 -22.00 5.25
C LYS A 47 3.74 -22.72 6.00
N GLY A 48 4.01 -22.32 7.23
CA GLY A 48 5.02 -22.95 8.08
C GLY A 48 5.04 -22.37 9.49
N ASP A 49 5.80 -22.99 10.38
CA ASP A 49 5.87 -22.63 11.80
C ASP A 49 7.01 -21.67 12.15
N ASP A 50 7.70 -21.14 11.14
CA ASP A 50 8.74 -20.12 11.28
C ASP A 50 8.40 -18.90 10.43
N ARG A 51 8.07 -17.77 11.08
CA ARG A 51 7.67 -16.51 10.41
C ARG A 51 8.76 -15.98 9.49
N ARG A 52 10.01 -16.01 9.94
CA ARG A 52 11.16 -15.50 9.19
C ARG A 52 11.37 -16.32 7.93
N LYS A 53 11.35 -17.65 8.07
CA LYS A 53 11.44 -18.57 6.94
C LYS A 53 10.27 -18.40 5.98
N ASN A 54 9.03 -18.27 6.46
CA ASN A 54 7.86 -18.06 5.61
C ASN A 54 8.00 -16.78 4.79
N ALA A 55 8.45 -15.68 5.39
CA ALA A 55 8.67 -14.40 4.68
C ALA A 55 9.76 -14.53 3.60
N HIS A 56 10.89 -15.18 3.93
CA HIS A 56 11.95 -15.46 2.96
C HIS A 56 11.44 -16.31 1.80
N ASP A 57 10.79 -17.44 2.09
CA ASP A 57 10.39 -18.44 1.09
C ASP A 57 9.28 -17.87 0.18
N ALA A 58 8.39 -17.05 0.72
CA ALA A 58 7.35 -16.38 -0.08
C ALA A 58 7.97 -15.47 -1.15
N LEU A 59 9.00 -14.69 -0.81
CA LEU A 59 9.72 -13.85 -1.78
C LEU A 59 10.57 -14.69 -2.73
N ALA A 60 11.20 -15.78 -2.23
CA ALA A 60 12.00 -16.66 -3.04
C ALA A 60 11.19 -17.40 -4.13
N ALA A 61 9.94 -17.75 -3.83
CA ALA A 61 9.05 -18.42 -4.79
C ALA A 61 8.63 -17.53 -5.99
N ILE A 62 8.87 -16.20 -5.90
CA ILE A 62 8.63 -15.24 -6.99
C ILE A 62 9.92 -14.49 -7.40
N ASP A 63 11.10 -15.06 -7.10
CA ASP A 63 12.40 -14.45 -7.42
C ASP A 63 12.56 -14.14 -8.91
N ASP A 64 11.97 -14.97 -9.78
CA ASP A 64 11.90 -14.77 -11.23
C ASP A 64 11.23 -13.44 -11.61
N GLN A 65 10.31 -12.92 -10.78
CA GLN A 65 9.64 -11.64 -10.99
C GLN A 65 10.41 -10.47 -10.33
N ILE A 66 11.04 -10.71 -9.19
CA ILE A 66 11.73 -9.67 -8.40
C ILE A 66 13.11 -9.35 -8.98
N ARG A 67 13.94 -10.36 -9.22
CA ARG A 67 15.36 -10.19 -9.58
C ARG A 67 15.59 -9.33 -10.83
N PRO A 68 14.83 -9.48 -11.93
CA PRO A 68 15.03 -8.66 -13.14
C PRO A 68 14.88 -7.16 -12.90
N VAL A 69 14.02 -6.76 -11.94
CA VAL A 69 13.79 -5.35 -11.60
C VAL A 69 14.78 -4.87 -10.54
N LEU A 70 14.96 -5.67 -9.48
CA LEU A 70 15.79 -5.34 -8.31
C LEU A 70 17.23 -4.98 -8.71
N ARG A 71 17.84 -5.72 -9.63
CA ARG A 71 19.23 -5.50 -10.10
C ARG A 71 19.52 -4.12 -10.69
N HIS A 72 18.48 -3.40 -11.11
CA HIS A 72 18.58 -2.07 -11.71
C HIS A 72 18.26 -0.94 -10.71
N LYS A 73 17.98 -1.28 -9.46
CA LYS A 73 17.62 -0.31 -8.44
C LYS A 73 18.85 0.13 -7.62
N LYS A 74 18.84 1.38 -7.18
CA LYS A 74 19.94 1.95 -6.39
C LYS A 74 19.84 1.59 -4.92
N TYR A 75 18.62 1.42 -4.40
CA TYR A 75 18.37 1.05 -3.01
C TYR A 75 17.03 0.33 -2.85
N VAL A 76 16.86 -0.32 -1.70
CA VAL A 76 15.60 -0.97 -1.32
C VAL A 76 14.94 -0.18 -0.20
N VAL A 77 13.63 -0.04 -0.27
CA VAL A 77 12.80 0.44 0.83
C VAL A 77 11.96 -0.73 1.32
N ILE A 78 12.16 -1.15 2.57
CA ILE A 78 11.23 -2.03 3.26
C ILE A 78 10.22 -1.14 3.98
N LYS A 79 8.97 -1.18 3.55
CA LYS A 79 7.89 -0.43 4.20
C LYS A 79 7.08 -1.34 5.09
N PRO A 80 7.28 -1.33 6.42
CA PRO A 80 6.47 -2.08 7.35
C PRO A 80 5.03 -1.53 7.42
N ASN A 81 4.18 -2.13 8.23
CA ASN A 81 2.89 -1.62 8.64
C ASN A 81 2.96 -1.23 10.13
N ASN A 82 2.94 0.05 10.44
CA ASN A 82 2.97 0.56 11.81
C ASN A 82 1.82 1.54 12.05
N VAL A 83 0.58 1.03 11.97
CA VAL A 83 -0.60 1.85 12.26
C VAL A 83 -0.67 2.21 13.76
N SER A 84 -0.18 1.35 14.62
CA SER A 84 0.07 1.60 16.04
C SER A 84 1.57 1.54 16.29
N THR A 85 2.08 2.41 17.14
CA THR A 85 3.48 2.40 17.59
C THR A 85 3.68 1.66 18.92
N VAL A 86 2.59 1.14 19.51
CA VAL A 86 2.61 0.48 20.84
C VAL A 86 1.99 -0.93 20.83
N ASN A 87 1.15 -1.27 19.86
CA ASN A 87 0.53 -2.60 19.77
C ASN A 87 1.26 -3.47 18.74
N PRO A 88 2.03 -4.48 19.15
CA PRO A 88 2.80 -5.32 18.23
C PRO A 88 1.93 -6.15 17.28
N LEU A 89 0.70 -6.53 17.68
CA LEU A 89 -0.23 -7.23 16.80
C LEU A 89 -0.72 -6.35 15.63
N ALA A 90 -0.63 -5.02 15.77
CA ALA A 90 -1.01 -4.06 14.73
C ALA A 90 0.17 -3.62 13.84
N ALA A 91 1.37 -4.16 14.07
CA ALA A 91 2.61 -3.77 13.40
C ALA A 91 3.29 -4.98 12.75
N THR A 92 4.07 -4.73 11.70
CA THR A 92 4.93 -5.76 11.10
C THR A 92 5.89 -6.31 12.15
N ASN A 93 5.98 -7.64 12.25
CA ASN A 93 6.89 -8.27 13.19
C ASN A 93 8.35 -8.21 12.69
N ALA A 94 9.32 -8.05 13.59
CA ALA A 94 10.75 -7.98 13.26
C ALA A 94 11.24 -9.23 12.50
N GLU A 95 10.72 -10.42 12.82
CA GLU A 95 11.09 -11.66 12.12
C GLU A 95 10.66 -11.66 10.65
N ALA A 96 9.54 -11.02 10.30
CA ALA A 96 9.18 -10.85 8.90
C ALA A 96 10.18 -9.94 8.17
N ILE A 97 10.68 -8.88 8.83
CA ILE A 97 11.73 -8.01 8.28
C ILE A 97 13.05 -8.76 8.13
N HIS A 98 13.43 -9.57 9.12
CA HIS A 98 14.61 -10.45 9.00
C HIS A 98 14.48 -11.41 7.81
N GLY A 99 13.29 -12.00 7.58
CA GLY A 99 13.06 -12.86 6.40
C GLY A 99 13.22 -12.13 5.07
N ILE A 100 12.77 -10.87 4.99
CA ILE A 100 13.01 -10.01 3.81
C ILE A 100 14.51 -9.74 3.63
N LEU A 101 15.23 -9.45 4.72
CA LEU A 101 16.66 -9.15 4.67
C LEU A 101 17.48 -10.40 4.30
N ASP A 102 17.13 -11.58 4.79
CA ASP A 102 17.73 -12.86 4.39
C ASP A 102 17.53 -13.13 2.88
N TYR A 103 16.32 -12.82 2.35
CA TYR A 103 16.06 -12.92 0.92
C TYR A 103 16.94 -11.96 0.11
N LEU A 104 17.12 -10.71 0.58
CA LEU A 104 17.87 -9.67 -0.11
C LEU A 104 19.39 -9.90 -0.06
N GLU A 105 19.91 -10.48 1.01
CA GLU A 105 21.36 -10.56 1.28
C GLU A 105 22.19 -11.12 0.11
N PRO A 106 21.85 -12.25 -0.52
CA PRO A 106 22.56 -12.74 -1.70
C PRO A 106 22.24 -12.01 -3.00
N ARG A 107 21.19 -11.18 -3.05
CA ARG A 107 20.61 -10.62 -4.28
C ARG A 107 20.86 -9.13 -4.47
N PHE A 108 21.09 -8.39 -3.39
CA PHE A 108 21.24 -6.94 -3.44
C PHE A 108 22.34 -6.46 -2.48
N LYS A 109 23.25 -5.61 -2.98
CA LYS A 109 24.41 -5.09 -2.24
C LYS A 109 24.32 -3.59 -1.94
N GLY A 110 23.27 -2.94 -2.42
CA GLY A 110 22.98 -1.53 -2.16
C GLY A 110 22.40 -1.30 -0.76
N PRO A 111 22.13 -0.02 -0.40
CA PRO A 111 21.50 0.33 0.86
C PRO A 111 20.07 -0.20 0.97
N VAL A 112 19.67 -0.60 2.19
CA VAL A 112 18.30 -1.00 2.53
C VAL A 112 17.78 -0.06 3.62
N ILE A 113 16.60 0.51 3.41
CA ILE A 113 15.99 1.47 4.31
C ILE A 113 14.67 0.90 4.81
N ILE A 114 14.55 0.68 6.12
CA ILE A 114 13.25 0.39 6.75
C ILE A 114 12.60 1.75 7.00
N ALA A 115 11.52 2.04 6.26
CA ALA A 115 10.92 3.37 6.24
C ALA A 115 9.39 3.33 6.41
N GLU A 116 8.87 4.18 7.28
CA GLU A 116 7.44 4.31 7.54
C GLU A 116 7.06 5.77 7.86
N SER A 117 5.79 6.11 7.67
CA SER A 117 5.15 7.26 8.29
C SER A 117 3.99 6.75 9.14
N SER A 118 4.28 6.37 10.37
CA SER A 118 3.27 5.87 11.32
C SER A 118 2.20 6.92 11.63
N ALA A 119 1.06 6.49 12.16
CA ALA A 119 0.06 7.45 12.66
C ALA A 119 0.51 8.16 13.94
N GLY A 120 1.41 7.54 14.72
CA GLY A 120 2.11 8.08 15.90
C GLY A 120 3.57 8.42 15.61
N GLU A 121 4.40 8.38 16.63
CA GLU A 121 5.84 8.63 16.52
C GLU A 121 6.55 7.41 15.90
N THR A 122 7.00 7.55 14.67
CA THR A 122 7.55 6.43 13.87
C THR A 122 8.78 5.81 14.54
N MET A 123 9.72 6.63 15.02
CA MET A 123 10.96 6.11 15.61
C MET A 123 10.71 5.39 16.94
N GLU A 124 9.77 5.87 17.76
CA GLU A 124 9.31 5.16 18.96
C GLU A 124 8.71 3.79 18.59
N GLY A 125 7.89 3.73 17.53
CA GLY A 125 7.37 2.46 17.02
C GLY A 125 8.48 1.51 16.56
N PHE A 126 9.53 2.02 15.93
CA PHE A 126 10.67 1.21 15.51
C PHE A 126 11.44 0.61 16.71
N GLU A 127 11.60 1.37 17.79
CA GLU A 127 12.20 0.88 19.04
C GLU A 127 11.29 -0.16 19.71
N ASN A 128 10.00 0.13 19.87
CA ASN A 128 9.03 -0.77 20.50
C ASN A 128 8.89 -2.12 19.77
N PHE A 129 9.09 -2.13 18.44
CA PHE A 129 9.01 -3.34 17.62
C PHE A 129 10.38 -3.91 17.23
N HIS A 130 11.47 -3.41 17.84
CA HIS A 130 12.85 -3.90 17.71
C HIS A 130 13.46 -3.75 16.30
N TYR A 131 12.99 -2.79 15.48
CA TYR A 131 13.59 -2.57 14.16
C TYR A 131 14.98 -1.90 14.27
N ASP A 132 15.24 -1.17 15.36
CA ASP A 132 16.56 -0.66 15.73
C ASP A 132 17.58 -1.80 15.89
N ARG A 133 17.17 -2.89 16.54
CA ARG A 133 18.01 -4.11 16.69
C ARG A 133 18.22 -4.79 15.34
N VAL A 134 17.16 -4.93 14.53
CA VAL A 134 17.27 -5.47 13.16
C VAL A 134 18.30 -4.68 12.36
N ALA A 135 18.23 -3.34 12.37
CA ALA A 135 19.20 -2.51 11.66
C ALA A 135 20.63 -2.66 12.20
N ALA A 136 20.77 -2.74 13.53
CA ALA A 136 22.08 -2.93 14.18
C ALA A 136 22.73 -4.29 13.83
N GLU A 137 21.96 -5.36 13.80
CA GLU A 137 22.41 -6.72 13.44
C GLU A 137 22.77 -6.83 11.94
N ARG A 138 22.15 -6.04 11.08
CA ARG A 138 22.28 -6.06 9.62
C ARG A 138 23.17 -4.96 9.04
N ARG A 139 24.12 -4.44 9.81
CA ARG A 139 25.05 -3.38 9.35
C ARG A 139 25.81 -3.73 8.08
N ALA A 140 26.19 -4.99 7.92
CA ALA A 140 26.87 -5.47 6.71
C ALA A 140 26.02 -5.33 5.44
N GLN A 141 24.69 -5.38 5.58
CA GLN A 141 23.71 -5.15 4.51
C GLN A 141 23.35 -3.66 4.35
N LYS A 142 24.00 -2.74 5.07
CA LYS A 142 23.74 -1.29 5.04
C LYS A 142 22.27 -0.94 5.35
N VAL A 143 21.69 -1.61 6.35
CA VAL A 143 20.32 -1.38 6.78
C VAL A 143 20.26 -0.12 7.65
N SER A 144 19.30 0.75 7.39
CA SER A 144 19.03 1.97 8.16
C SER A 144 17.54 2.17 8.40
N LEU A 145 17.18 2.99 9.38
CA LEU A 145 15.82 3.36 9.72
C LEU A 145 15.49 4.78 9.25
N MET A 146 14.27 5.01 8.80
CA MET A 146 13.83 6.33 8.37
C MET A 146 12.37 6.61 8.74
N ASP A 147 12.15 7.70 9.44
CA ASP A 147 10.82 8.31 9.56
C ASP A 147 10.54 9.18 8.32
N LEU A 148 9.62 8.74 7.47
CA LEU A 148 9.25 9.45 6.24
C LEU A 148 8.64 10.83 6.52
N ASN A 149 8.07 11.06 7.69
CA ASN A 149 7.53 12.37 8.09
C ASN A 149 8.63 13.42 8.34
N ARG A 150 9.88 12.96 8.53
CA ARG A 150 11.04 13.85 8.74
C ARG A 150 11.84 14.09 7.46
N GLU A 151 11.48 13.43 6.36
CA GLU A 151 12.08 13.70 5.07
C GLU A 151 11.48 15.00 4.49
N ALA A 152 12.32 15.99 4.17
CA ALA A 152 11.85 17.27 3.63
C ALA A 152 11.24 17.17 2.22
N ARG A 153 11.37 16.03 1.55
CA ARG A 153 10.90 15.78 0.18
C ARG A 153 9.57 15.06 0.18
N PHE A 154 8.63 15.56 -0.61
CA PHE A 154 7.33 14.92 -0.84
C PHE A 154 6.85 15.14 -2.28
N VAL A 155 5.88 14.34 -2.69
CA VAL A 155 5.12 14.50 -3.93
C VAL A 155 3.69 14.86 -3.58
N THR A 156 3.12 15.85 -4.26
CA THR A 156 1.72 16.24 -4.03
C THR A 156 0.81 15.55 -5.04
N MET A 157 -0.38 15.11 -4.57
CA MET A 157 -1.47 14.65 -5.42
C MET A 157 -2.82 15.14 -4.88
N PRO A 158 -3.86 15.29 -5.73
CA PRO A 158 -5.20 15.57 -5.25
C PRO A 158 -5.89 14.29 -4.75
N LEU A 159 -6.60 14.39 -3.63
CA LEU A 159 -7.70 13.52 -3.22
C LEU A 159 -9.02 14.26 -3.38
N VAL A 160 -10.13 13.58 -3.21
CA VAL A 160 -11.45 14.22 -3.16
C VAL A 160 -11.98 14.23 -1.72
N ASP A 161 -12.61 15.32 -1.32
CA ASP A 161 -13.34 15.42 -0.06
C ASP A 161 -14.79 14.87 -0.18
N PHE A 162 -15.59 15.08 0.84
CA PHE A 162 -16.98 14.60 0.86
C PHE A 162 -17.82 15.19 -0.29
N ASP A 163 -17.57 16.44 -0.67
CA ASP A 163 -18.29 17.18 -1.74
C ASP A 163 -17.56 17.04 -3.09
N ILE A 164 -16.61 16.11 -3.20
CA ILE A 164 -15.82 15.82 -4.40
C ILE A 164 -14.88 16.98 -4.81
N HIS A 165 -14.59 17.93 -3.91
CA HIS A 165 -13.58 18.94 -4.17
C HIS A 165 -12.17 18.37 -4.03
N PRO A 166 -11.22 18.78 -4.90
CA PRO A 166 -9.83 18.32 -4.81
C PRO A 166 -9.12 18.88 -3.57
N GLN A 167 -8.53 17.98 -2.81
CA GLN A 167 -7.73 18.28 -1.62
C GLN A 167 -6.30 17.83 -1.82
N PRO A 168 -5.29 18.72 -1.82
CA PRO A 168 -3.90 18.33 -1.99
C PRO A 168 -3.41 17.54 -0.77
N VAL A 169 -2.69 16.44 -1.02
CA VAL A 169 -2.01 15.65 0.01
C VAL A 169 -0.57 15.43 -0.36
N ARG A 170 0.30 15.40 0.65
CA ARG A 170 1.74 15.13 0.51
C ARG A 170 1.98 13.64 0.74
N LEU A 171 2.63 13.01 -0.22
CA LEU A 171 3.09 11.62 -0.17
C LEU A 171 4.60 11.58 -0.02
N ALA A 172 5.10 10.61 0.72
CA ALA A 172 6.53 10.37 0.89
C ALA A 172 7.24 10.21 -0.47
N ALA A 173 8.25 11.02 -0.72
CA ALA A 173 9.00 11.01 -1.97
C ALA A 173 9.69 9.65 -2.21
N ARG A 174 10.16 8.98 -1.16
CA ARG A 174 10.80 7.65 -1.21
C ARG A 174 9.91 6.57 -1.81
N LEU A 175 8.60 6.66 -1.61
CA LEU A 175 7.64 5.72 -2.16
C LEU A 175 7.22 6.06 -3.61
N ASN A 176 7.73 7.17 -4.13
CA ASN A 176 7.55 7.66 -5.51
C ASN A 176 8.90 7.77 -6.25
N ASP A 177 9.95 7.10 -5.78
CA ASP A 177 11.29 7.19 -6.35
C ASP A 177 11.53 6.02 -7.31
N PRO A 178 11.83 6.28 -8.60
CA PRO A 178 12.10 5.23 -9.59
C PRO A 178 13.40 4.46 -9.30
N ASP A 179 14.31 5.01 -8.51
CA ASP A 179 15.56 4.35 -8.11
C ASP A 179 15.37 3.36 -6.94
N ALA A 180 14.23 3.42 -6.25
CA ALA A 180 13.89 2.53 -5.16
C ALA A 180 13.26 1.22 -5.65
N PHE A 181 13.55 0.11 -4.97
CA PHE A 181 12.73 -1.10 -4.99
C PHE A 181 11.95 -1.17 -3.67
N VAL A 182 10.63 -0.94 -3.75
CA VAL A 182 9.80 -0.90 -2.53
C VAL A 182 9.25 -2.29 -2.23
N ILE A 183 9.61 -2.85 -1.06
CA ILE A 183 8.99 -4.06 -0.51
C ILE A 183 7.99 -3.64 0.56
N CYS A 184 6.70 -3.83 0.28
CA CYS A 184 5.63 -3.59 1.23
C CYS A 184 5.48 -4.80 2.16
N SER A 185 5.91 -4.68 3.42
CA SER A 185 5.69 -5.70 4.45
C SER A 185 4.37 -5.42 5.17
N ALA A 186 3.29 -5.95 4.63
CA ALA A 186 1.93 -5.78 5.14
C ALA A 186 1.54 -6.88 6.12
N MET A 187 0.39 -6.71 6.76
CA MET A 187 -0.20 -7.70 7.66
C MET A 187 -1.55 -8.19 7.13
N LEU A 188 -1.88 -9.42 7.46
CA LEU A 188 -3.17 -10.04 7.18
C LEU A 188 -4.15 -9.68 8.30
N LYS A 189 -4.93 -8.58 8.16
CA LYS A 189 -5.82 -8.11 9.22
C LYS A 189 -7.09 -7.43 8.73
N THR A 190 -8.14 -7.47 9.56
CA THR A 190 -9.38 -6.70 9.37
C THR A 190 -9.17 -5.20 9.60
N HIS A 191 -10.17 -4.41 9.20
CA HIS A 191 -10.14 -2.95 9.33
C HIS A 191 -11.54 -2.38 9.55
N ASN A 192 -11.64 -1.28 10.26
CA ASN A 192 -12.88 -0.61 10.69
C ASN A 192 -13.52 0.35 9.67
N THR A 193 -13.00 0.42 8.45
CA THR A 193 -13.52 1.34 7.41
C THR A 193 -13.52 0.70 6.02
N VAL A 194 -12.52 -0.15 5.74
CA VAL A 194 -12.29 -0.70 4.40
C VAL A 194 -12.19 -2.23 4.42
N VAL A 195 -12.79 -2.85 5.41
CA VAL A 195 -12.94 -4.29 5.63
C VAL A 195 -11.63 -5.01 5.96
N ALA A 196 -10.58 -4.83 5.16
CA ALA A 196 -9.29 -5.49 5.37
C ALA A 196 -8.10 -4.54 5.17
N THR A 197 -7.02 -4.81 5.91
CA THR A 197 -5.69 -4.23 5.69
C THR A 197 -4.82 -5.30 5.08
N LEU A 198 -4.22 -4.98 3.94
CA LEU A 198 -3.29 -5.80 3.20
C LEU A 198 -2.23 -4.89 2.56
N SER A 199 -1.58 -5.32 1.45
CA SER A 199 -0.46 -4.59 0.87
C SER A 199 -0.86 -3.24 0.26
N VAL A 200 -1.93 -3.19 -0.52
CA VAL A 200 -2.40 -1.94 -1.15
C VAL A 200 -2.72 -0.90 -0.08
N LYS A 201 -3.53 -1.27 0.93
CA LYS A 201 -3.87 -0.34 2.01
C LYS A 201 -2.64 0.11 2.78
N ASN A 202 -1.70 -0.80 3.09
CA ASN A 202 -0.47 -0.46 3.78
C ASN A 202 0.34 0.58 3.00
N MET A 203 0.44 0.44 1.68
CA MET A 203 1.13 1.42 0.84
C MET A 203 0.38 2.75 0.79
N VAL A 204 -0.91 2.73 0.44
CA VAL A 204 -1.66 3.96 0.12
C VAL A 204 -1.99 4.80 1.35
N LEU A 205 -2.19 4.21 2.53
CA LEU A 205 -2.39 4.96 3.79
C LEU A 205 -1.10 5.13 4.60
N GLY A 206 -0.02 4.44 4.23
CA GLY A 206 1.31 4.65 4.76
C GLY A 206 2.12 5.69 4.00
N ALA A 207 1.75 6.04 2.76
CA ALA A 207 2.45 7.06 1.97
C ALA A 207 2.14 8.51 2.38
N PRO A 208 0.92 8.90 2.77
CA PRO A 208 0.62 10.26 3.20
C PRO A 208 1.39 10.62 4.46
N LEU A 209 1.81 11.89 4.52
CA LEU A 209 2.64 12.42 5.59
C LEU A 209 1.81 13.20 6.61
N HIS A 210 2.42 13.48 7.76
CA HIS A 210 1.96 14.43 8.75
C HIS A 210 3.14 15.24 9.31
N SER A 211 2.85 16.30 10.07
CA SER A 211 3.86 17.12 10.69
C SER A 211 4.83 16.31 11.55
N ALA A 212 6.13 16.58 11.41
CA ALA A 212 7.14 16.01 12.28
C ALA A 212 6.86 16.37 13.76
N PRO A 213 7.41 15.62 14.73
CA PRO A 213 7.31 15.98 16.13
C PRO A 213 7.74 17.43 16.38
N LYS A 214 6.94 18.18 17.16
CA LYS A 214 7.18 19.59 17.51
C LYS A 214 7.06 20.61 16.35
N GLU A 215 6.74 20.18 15.13
CA GLU A 215 6.44 21.09 14.03
C GLU A 215 5.13 21.86 14.29
N THR A 216 5.12 23.15 14.01
CA THR A 216 3.94 24.05 14.15
C THR A 216 3.76 24.87 12.88
N PRO A 217 2.50 25.00 12.37
CA PRO A 217 1.28 24.37 12.84
C PRO A 217 1.25 22.84 12.57
N ARG A 218 0.53 22.10 13.42
CA ARG A 218 0.33 20.64 13.21
C ARG A 218 -0.56 20.41 12.00
N TRP A 219 -0.21 19.44 11.18
CA TRP A 219 -0.98 19.00 10.02
C TRP A 219 -0.91 17.48 9.88
N ASN A 220 -1.91 16.88 9.18
CA ASN A 220 -1.96 15.44 8.98
C ASN A 220 -2.76 15.10 7.71
N ASP A 221 -2.07 14.76 6.63
CA ASP A 221 -2.67 14.44 5.35
C ASP A 221 -3.31 13.04 5.34
N LYS A 222 -2.93 12.14 6.26
CA LYS A 222 -3.60 10.83 6.43
C LYS A 222 -5.08 10.99 6.76
N ARG A 223 -5.45 12.01 7.55
CA ARG A 223 -6.85 12.26 7.92
C ARG A 223 -7.74 12.64 6.75
N ARG A 224 -7.16 13.15 5.66
CA ARG A 224 -7.90 13.53 4.44
C ARG A 224 -8.46 12.33 3.67
N TYR A 225 -8.04 11.11 3.99
CA TYR A 225 -8.61 9.89 3.44
C TYR A 225 -9.92 9.48 4.11
N HIS A 226 -10.15 9.89 5.37
CA HIS A 226 -11.29 9.46 6.18
C HIS A 226 -12.45 10.47 6.14
N VAL A 227 -12.84 10.89 4.95
CA VAL A 227 -13.89 11.90 4.72
C VAL A 227 -15.25 11.30 4.32
N GLY A 228 -15.36 9.98 4.24
CA GLY A 228 -16.56 9.24 3.88
C GLY A 228 -16.20 7.85 3.38
N LEU A 229 -17.11 6.89 3.50
CA LEU A 229 -16.80 5.49 3.16
C LEU A 229 -16.43 5.34 1.68
N ARG A 230 -17.24 5.87 0.76
CA ARG A 230 -16.99 5.82 -0.69
C ARG A 230 -15.73 6.58 -1.06
N GLN A 231 -15.56 7.79 -0.54
CA GLN A 231 -14.40 8.65 -0.77
C GLN A 231 -13.12 8.00 -0.25
N THR A 232 -13.17 7.31 0.89
CA THR A 232 -12.00 6.56 1.40
C THR A 232 -11.52 5.51 0.39
N HIS A 233 -12.42 4.66 -0.11
CA HIS A 233 -12.08 3.66 -1.11
C HIS A 233 -11.58 4.30 -2.41
N TYR A 234 -12.25 5.37 -2.87
CA TYR A 234 -11.88 6.07 -4.09
C TYR A 234 -10.51 6.75 -3.97
N ASN A 235 -10.26 7.44 -2.87
CA ASN A 235 -8.97 8.09 -2.60
C ASN A 235 -7.82 7.08 -2.46
N MET A 236 -8.09 5.91 -1.90
CA MET A 236 -7.12 4.81 -1.86
C MET A 236 -6.80 4.31 -3.28
N PHE A 237 -7.81 4.16 -4.14
CA PHE A 237 -7.61 3.80 -5.54
C PHE A 237 -6.77 4.84 -6.29
N LEU A 238 -7.08 6.14 -6.16
CA LEU A 238 -6.28 7.21 -6.78
C LEU A 238 -4.81 7.17 -6.34
N THR A 239 -4.60 6.92 -5.05
CA THR A 239 -3.23 6.82 -4.50
C THR A 239 -2.54 5.55 -4.99
N ALA A 240 -3.24 4.42 -5.07
CA ALA A 240 -2.70 3.19 -5.65
C ALA A 240 -2.27 3.40 -7.11
N GLN A 241 -3.09 4.09 -7.91
CA GLN A 241 -2.77 4.44 -9.30
C GLN A 241 -1.49 5.30 -9.37
N LYS A 242 -1.34 6.26 -8.46
CA LYS A 242 -0.15 7.12 -8.37
C LYS A 242 1.11 6.35 -7.99
N LEU A 243 1.01 5.45 -7.00
CA LEU A 243 2.15 4.72 -6.45
C LEU A 243 2.53 3.46 -7.25
N ARG A 244 1.59 2.88 -8.00
CA ARG A 244 1.80 1.60 -8.71
C ARG A 244 3.10 1.53 -9.54
N PRO A 245 3.52 2.57 -10.27
CA PRO A 245 4.77 2.52 -11.06
C PRO A 245 6.03 2.30 -10.22
N PHE A 246 5.96 2.53 -8.91
CA PHE A 246 7.09 2.46 -7.98
C PHE A 246 7.04 1.23 -7.07
N TRP A 247 6.00 0.39 -7.18
CA TRP A 247 5.90 -0.84 -6.40
C TRP A 247 6.92 -1.87 -6.87
N GLY A 248 7.56 -2.53 -5.90
CA GLY A 248 8.48 -3.63 -6.17
C GLY A 248 7.84 -4.98 -5.87
N ALA A 249 7.67 -5.30 -4.59
CA ALA A 249 7.01 -6.52 -4.14
C ALA A 249 6.15 -6.29 -2.90
N ALA A 250 5.01 -6.97 -2.82
CA ALA A 250 4.23 -7.13 -1.61
C ALA A 250 4.67 -8.40 -0.89
N LEU A 251 4.80 -8.31 0.43
CA LEU A 251 4.82 -9.42 1.37
C LEU A 251 3.73 -9.20 2.39
N ILE A 252 2.77 -10.10 2.49
CA ILE A 252 1.70 -10.07 3.48
C ILE A 252 2.01 -11.12 4.54
N ASP A 253 2.39 -10.66 5.73
CA ASP A 253 2.60 -11.51 6.90
C ASP A 253 1.26 -11.89 7.54
N GLY A 254 0.88 -13.14 7.40
CA GLY A 254 -0.27 -13.78 8.02
C GLY A 254 0.16 -14.88 8.99
N PHE A 255 1.40 -14.88 9.47
CA PHE A 255 1.84 -15.85 10.47
C PHE A 255 0.96 -15.77 11.73
N GLU A 256 0.73 -14.55 12.18
CA GLU A 256 -0.27 -14.19 13.16
C GLU A 256 -1.06 -13.00 12.60
N GLY A 257 -2.23 -13.28 12.04
CA GLY A 257 -3.15 -12.27 11.52
C GLY A 257 -3.95 -11.61 12.64
N MET A 258 -4.78 -10.61 12.29
CA MET A 258 -5.69 -9.95 13.23
C MET A 258 -7.11 -9.98 12.68
N GLU A 259 -8.06 -10.42 13.48
CA GLU A 259 -9.50 -10.43 13.17
C GLU A 259 -10.32 -9.51 14.09
N GLY A 260 -11.59 -9.32 13.80
CA GLY A 260 -12.51 -8.51 14.61
C GLY A 260 -12.21 -7.02 14.48
N ASN A 261 -12.01 -6.34 15.60
CA ASN A 261 -11.89 -4.88 15.70
C ASN A 261 -10.51 -4.34 15.23
N GLY A 262 -10.02 -4.80 14.07
CA GLY A 262 -8.87 -4.20 13.42
C GLY A 262 -9.10 -2.71 13.05
N PRO A 263 -8.06 -1.95 12.71
CA PRO A 263 -6.69 -2.37 12.43
C PRO A 263 -5.76 -2.44 13.65
N SER A 264 -6.22 -2.09 14.86
CA SER A 264 -5.34 -1.95 16.03
C SER A 264 -5.85 -2.62 17.31
N SER A 265 -7.10 -3.10 17.35
CA SER A 265 -7.75 -3.60 18.56
C SER A 265 -8.46 -4.95 18.33
N GLY A 266 -8.02 -5.71 17.32
CA GLY A 266 -8.53 -7.06 17.04
C GLY A 266 -7.83 -8.13 17.86
N THR A 267 -8.19 -9.37 17.58
CA THR A 267 -7.63 -10.58 18.23
C THR A 267 -6.71 -11.34 17.29
N PRO A 268 -5.70 -12.06 17.79
CA PRO A 268 -4.74 -12.77 16.95
C PRO A 268 -5.36 -14.02 16.29
N VAL A 269 -4.98 -14.28 15.04
CA VAL A 269 -5.33 -15.50 14.29
C VAL A 269 -4.07 -16.20 13.84
N PRO A 270 -3.75 -17.41 14.34
CA PRO A 270 -2.54 -18.14 13.95
C PRO A 270 -2.73 -18.81 12.57
N SER A 271 -2.71 -18.01 11.50
CA SER A 271 -2.88 -18.52 10.13
C SER A 271 -1.61 -19.16 9.58
N ARG A 272 -0.43 -18.81 10.12
CA ARG A 272 0.88 -19.40 9.77
C ARG A 272 1.26 -19.27 8.30
N VAL A 273 0.76 -18.25 7.60
CA VAL A 273 0.99 -18.03 6.17
C VAL A 273 1.81 -16.77 5.91
N ALA A 274 2.49 -16.77 4.75
CA ALA A 274 3.05 -15.58 4.11
C ALA A 274 2.66 -15.57 2.63
N ILE A 275 2.30 -14.41 2.10
CA ILE A 275 1.86 -14.23 0.71
C ILE A 275 2.75 -13.18 0.06
N ALA A 276 3.28 -13.45 -1.15
CA ALA A 276 4.03 -12.42 -1.86
C ALA A 276 3.71 -12.40 -3.36
N SER A 277 3.78 -11.19 -3.94
CA SER A 277 3.65 -10.97 -5.39
C SER A 277 4.28 -9.61 -5.75
N THR A 278 4.70 -9.47 -7.01
CA THR A 278 5.00 -8.14 -7.59
C THR A 278 3.73 -7.42 -8.05
N ASP A 279 2.60 -8.10 -8.12
CA ASP A 279 1.26 -7.53 -8.30
C ASP A 279 0.55 -7.47 -6.94
N PHE A 280 0.45 -6.26 -6.36
CA PHE A 280 -0.12 -6.04 -5.03
C PHE A 280 -1.63 -6.36 -4.99
N ILE A 281 -2.33 -6.15 -6.11
CA ILE A 281 -3.76 -6.45 -6.21
C ILE A 281 -3.97 -7.96 -6.18
N ALA A 282 -3.13 -8.73 -6.89
CA ALA A 282 -3.16 -10.19 -6.87
C ALA A 282 -2.80 -10.74 -5.49
N ALA A 283 -1.77 -10.18 -4.82
CA ALA A 283 -1.41 -10.55 -3.45
C ALA A 283 -2.57 -10.31 -2.48
N ASP A 284 -3.19 -9.12 -2.54
CA ASP A 284 -4.33 -8.77 -1.69
C ASP A 284 -5.54 -9.64 -2.01
N ARG A 285 -5.78 -9.99 -3.29
CA ARG A 285 -6.87 -10.88 -3.69
C ARG A 285 -6.74 -12.27 -3.08
N VAL A 286 -5.52 -12.83 -3.09
CA VAL A 286 -5.22 -14.13 -2.44
C VAL A 286 -5.32 -13.99 -0.91
N GLY A 287 -4.84 -12.90 -0.34
CA GLY A 287 -4.93 -12.62 1.09
C GLY A 287 -6.37 -12.54 1.59
N VAL A 288 -7.23 -11.84 0.88
CA VAL A 288 -8.68 -11.73 1.21
C VAL A 288 -9.35 -13.11 1.15
N GLU A 289 -9.02 -13.93 0.14
CA GLU A 289 -9.54 -15.28 0.01
C GLU A 289 -9.07 -16.18 1.16
N ALA A 290 -7.80 -16.05 1.56
CA ALA A 290 -7.24 -16.76 2.72
C ALA A 290 -7.93 -16.37 4.05
N MET A 291 -8.40 -15.11 4.17
CA MET A 291 -9.19 -14.63 5.31
C MET A 291 -10.66 -15.10 5.25
N GLY A 292 -11.12 -15.68 4.16
CA GLY A 292 -12.51 -16.07 3.97
C GLY A 292 -13.47 -14.88 3.87
N ILE A 293 -12.98 -13.72 3.41
CA ILE A 293 -13.74 -12.49 3.19
C ILE A 293 -14.12 -12.39 1.71
N ASP A 294 -15.32 -11.89 1.41
CA ASP A 294 -15.71 -11.61 0.03
C ASP A 294 -14.94 -10.39 -0.49
N ALA A 295 -14.11 -10.61 -1.51
CA ALA A 295 -13.30 -9.54 -2.10
C ALA A 295 -14.15 -8.41 -2.69
N LYS A 296 -15.41 -8.66 -3.06
CA LYS A 296 -16.36 -7.64 -3.54
C LYS A 296 -16.66 -6.57 -2.49
N TRP A 297 -16.47 -6.87 -1.21
CA TRP A 297 -16.71 -5.94 -0.11
C TRP A 297 -15.62 -4.86 0.00
N ILE A 298 -14.48 -5.05 -0.65
CA ILE A 298 -13.31 -4.15 -0.54
C ILE A 298 -13.25 -3.22 -1.74
N GLY A 299 -13.86 -2.02 -1.62
CA GLY A 299 -14.06 -1.09 -2.73
C GLY A 299 -12.77 -0.67 -3.43
N TYR A 300 -11.74 -0.28 -2.69
CA TYR A 300 -10.48 0.14 -3.30
C TYR A 300 -9.82 -0.98 -4.14
N LEU A 301 -9.93 -2.24 -3.68
CA LEU A 301 -9.36 -3.38 -4.37
C LEU A 301 -10.14 -3.69 -5.66
N ASN A 302 -11.48 -3.58 -5.61
CA ASN A 302 -12.34 -3.70 -6.78
C ASN A 302 -12.02 -2.62 -7.82
N PHE A 303 -11.90 -1.36 -7.41
CA PHE A 303 -11.54 -0.28 -8.33
C PHE A 303 -10.16 -0.52 -8.96
N CYS A 304 -9.16 -0.93 -8.18
CA CYS A 304 -7.85 -1.27 -8.72
C CYS A 304 -7.92 -2.38 -9.78
N GLY A 305 -8.71 -3.43 -9.54
CA GLY A 305 -8.92 -4.50 -10.50
C GLY A 305 -9.65 -4.04 -11.75
N GLN A 306 -10.78 -3.32 -11.61
CA GLN A 306 -11.58 -2.81 -12.74
C GLN A 306 -10.79 -1.86 -13.65
N PHE A 307 -9.92 -1.05 -13.09
CA PHE A 307 -9.08 -0.10 -13.84
C PHE A 307 -7.70 -0.67 -14.24
N GLY A 308 -7.50 -1.99 -14.10
CA GLY A 308 -6.31 -2.67 -14.62
C GLY A 308 -5.01 -2.33 -13.89
N LEU A 309 -5.08 -1.94 -12.60
CA LEU A 309 -3.88 -1.71 -11.80
C LEU A 309 -3.18 -3.00 -11.40
N GLY A 310 -3.86 -4.13 -11.45
CA GLY A 310 -3.35 -5.47 -11.18
C GLY A 310 -4.44 -6.53 -11.36
N GLN A 311 -4.07 -7.80 -11.14
CA GLN A 311 -4.97 -8.93 -11.35
C GLN A 311 -5.88 -9.15 -10.14
N PHE A 312 -7.18 -8.98 -10.35
CA PHE A 312 -8.21 -9.21 -9.33
C PHE A 312 -8.97 -10.53 -9.53
N ASP A 313 -8.97 -11.05 -10.76
CA ASP A 313 -9.65 -12.31 -11.09
C ASP A 313 -8.82 -13.49 -10.58
N LEU A 314 -9.36 -14.24 -9.60
CA LEU A 314 -8.63 -15.34 -8.97
C LEU A 314 -8.27 -16.46 -9.95
N ASP A 315 -9.09 -16.68 -10.97
CA ASP A 315 -8.86 -17.72 -12.00
C ASP A 315 -7.66 -17.37 -12.92
N LYS A 316 -7.20 -16.11 -12.89
CA LYS A 316 -6.03 -15.63 -13.63
C LYS A 316 -4.81 -15.44 -12.73
N ILE A 317 -4.86 -15.92 -11.49
CA ILE A 317 -3.75 -15.88 -10.53
C ILE A 317 -3.16 -17.28 -10.43
N GLU A 318 -1.84 -17.38 -10.68
CA GLU A 318 -1.06 -18.60 -10.43
C GLU A 318 -0.60 -18.60 -8.97
N VAL A 319 -1.26 -19.38 -8.11
CA VAL A 319 -0.82 -19.52 -6.72
C VAL A 319 0.30 -20.56 -6.63
N ARG A 320 1.50 -20.12 -6.28
CA ARG A 320 2.69 -20.95 -6.08
C ARG A 320 2.81 -21.35 -4.61
N GLY A 321 2.82 -22.62 -4.33
CA GLY A 321 2.92 -23.20 -2.98
C GLY A 321 1.60 -23.79 -2.51
N GLU A 322 1.10 -23.35 -1.36
CA GLU A 322 -0.11 -23.88 -0.76
C GLU A 322 -1.38 -23.55 -1.57
N LYS A 323 -2.35 -24.44 -1.54
CA LYS A 323 -3.68 -24.13 -2.08
C LYS A 323 -4.43 -23.19 -1.14
N VAL A 324 -5.03 -22.12 -1.66
CA VAL A 324 -5.77 -21.14 -0.85
C VAL A 324 -6.84 -21.82 0.01
N ALA A 325 -7.56 -22.80 -0.54
CA ALA A 325 -8.58 -23.56 0.19
C ALA A 325 -8.03 -24.33 1.41
N ALA A 326 -6.75 -24.75 1.38
CA ALA A 326 -6.12 -25.48 2.47
C ALA A 326 -5.70 -24.59 3.64
N VAL A 327 -5.52 -23.29 3.40
CA VAL A 327 -5.10 -22.31 4.41
C VAL A 327 -6.21 -21.36 4.81
N ARG A 328 -7.32 -21.36 4.08
CA ARG A 328 -8.47 -20.46 4.30
C ARG A 328 -9.00 -20.58 5.72
N ARG A 329 -9.16 -19.42 6.37
CA ARG A 329 -9.80 -19.28 7.67
C ARG A 329 -10.88 -18.21 7.57
N LYS A 330 -12.04 -18.45 8.18
CA LYS A 330 -13.09 -17.43 8.26
C LYS A 330 -12.72 -16.46 9.39
N TYR A 331 -12.17 -15.31 9.04
CA TYR A 331 -11.88 -14.24 10.00
C TYR A 331 -13.17 -13.61 10.50
N GLN A 332 -13.21 -13.31 11.79
CA GLN A 332 -14.26 -12.49 12.38
C GLN A 332 -14.16 -11.06 11.79
N LEU A 333 -15.25 -10.57 11.26
CA LEU A 333 -15.33 -9.21 10.71
C LEU A 333 -15.35 -8.17 11.83
N HIS A 334 -15.08 -6.91 11.47
CA HIS A 334 -15.22 -5.80 12.40
C HIS A 334 -16.69 -5.65 12.83
N LYS A 335 -16.94 -5.23 14.07
CA LYS A 335 -18.31 -5.03 14.60
C LYS A 335 -19.15 -4.06 13.77
N ASP A 336 -18.53 -3.11 13.08
CA ASP A 336 -19.19 -2.09 12.26
C ASP A 336 -19.27 -2.49 10.78
N ILE A 337 -19.15 -3.77 10.44
CA ILE A 337 -19.10 -4.25 9.05
C ILE A 337 -20.29 -3.78 8.21
N GLU A 338 -21.49 -3.75 8.76
CA GLU A 338 -22.70 -3.29 8.05
C GLU A 338 -22.54 -1.82 7.62
N ARG A 339 -21.93 -0.97 8.45
CA ARG A 339 -21.60 0.40 8.08
C ARG A 339 -20.51 0.46 7.02
N GLU A 340 -19.46 -0.33 7.16
CA GLU A 340 -18.37 -0.35 6.20
C GLU A 340 -18.84 -0.70 4.78
N LEU A 341 -19.79 -1.65 4.67
CA LEU A 341 -20.35 -2.08 3.40
C LEU A 341 -21.27 -1.04 2.70
N GLN A 342 -21.67 0.04 3.38
CA GLN A 342 -22.49 1.11 2.77
C GLN A 342 -21.78 1.85 1.62
N TRP A 343 -20.48 1.64 1.43
CA TRP A 343 -19.80 2.18 0.25
C TRP A 343 -20.38 1.62 -1.06
N MET A 344 -20.93 0.39 -1.05
CA MET A 344 -21.51 -0.28 -2.22
C MET A 344 -22.84 0.31 -2.67
N GLY A 345 -23.60 0.94 -1.78
CA GLY A 345 -24.90 1.49 -2.12
C GLY A 345 -25.81 1.71 -0.91
N PRO A 346 -27.12 1.90 -1.14
CA PRO A 346 -28.11 1.90 -0.08
C PRO A 346 -28.10 0.57 0.71
N MET A 347 -28.54 0.63 1.97
CA MET A 347 -28.59 -0.57 2.84
C MET A 347 -29.41 -1.72 2.26
N THR A 348 -30.38 -1.41 1.37
CA THR A 348 -31.18 -2.44 0.66
C THR A 348 -30.37 -3.30 -0.29
N ASP A 349 -29.20 -2.80 -0.75
CA ASP A 349 -28.32 -3.49 -1.70
C ASP A 349 -27.20 -4.26 -0.99
N LEU A 350 -27.15 -4.19 0.34
CA LEU A 350 -26.18 -4.93 1.13
C LEU A 350 -26.60 -6.40 1.28
N PRO A 351 -25.63 -7.33 1.43
CA PRO A 351 -25.96 -8.70 1.74
C PRO A 351 -26.80 -8.77 3.04
N PRO A 352 -27.65 -9.78 3.19
CA PRO A 352 -28.43 -9.97 4.40
C PRO A 352 -27.48 -10.02 5.62
N LYS A 353 -27.99 -9.60 6.77
CA LYS A 353 -27.23 -9.59 8.02
C LYS A 353 -26.39 -10.84 8.16
N LEU A 354 -25.10 -10.62 8.38
CA LEU A 354 -24.20 -11.70 8.70
C LEU A 354 -24.54 -12.16 10.12
N GLY A 355 -25.36 -13.21 10.21
CA GLY A 355 -25.73 -13.85 11.46
C GLY A 355 -24.57 -14.62 12.08
#